data_a8df42e8afb362154f531a9023b7f372
#
_entry.id   a8df42e8afb362154f531a9023b7f372
#
_cell.length_a   1.000
_cell.length_b   1.000
_cell.length_c   1.000
_cell.angle_alpha   90.00
_cell.angle_beta   90.00
_cell.angle_gamma   90.00
#
_symmetry.space_group_name_H-M   'P 1'
#
loop_
_entity.id
_entity.type
_entity.pdbx_description
1 polymer ?
#
loop_
_entity_poly.entity_id
_entity_poly.type
_entity_poly.pdbx_seq_one_letter_code
_entity_poly.pdbx_strand_id
1 'polypeptide(L)'
;MKEFSSRFSTLFLAFAIGTASASALIYQAQASQTPVNQLVEPIEISQTTDIKNEQKTLEMVFVVDTTGSMGGLIEGAKQKIWSIVNDVMQRKDRPKVKIGLVAYRDNGDAYITQITHLTEDLDKIYSTLMDFRAEGGGDTPENVRRGLAEGVEKAGWSKTNPNTAQILFLVGDAPPHDDYVQETDVLVTTAKAVRQNMIINTIQCGNAGDTKQIWQTIAQRGEGKYFAIAQDGGVQAISTPYDTRLAELATKIGSTYLAYGGGEGAAGAKFREDSMRTQAATESKVANSAPMSAQADRAMNKAINSAAYSNDLIQSIENETVKLEDVKEQDLPENLKKMTAAERKKEVEKRLAERKAIRAEILELSKKRDEFIKTERAKLGKQDGFDAAVSTALSEQMLRKGIK
;
A
#
# COMPACT_ATOMS: atom_id res chain seq x y z
N MET A 1 -0.21 75.78 -8.48
CA MET A 1 0.97 76.54 -8.05
C MET A 1 2.04 75.63 -7.52
N LYS A 2 3.16 75.69 -8.12
CA LYS A 2 4.51 75.16 -7.85
C LYS A 2 4.74 73.68 -8.25
N GLU A 3 5.28 73.64 -9.47
CA GLU A 3 6.26 72.69 -10.01
C GLU A 3 7.55 72.61 -9.16
N PHE A 4 8.23 71.45 -9.25
CA PHE A 4 9.71 71.35 -9.35
C PHE A 4 9.99 69.92 -9.82
N SER A 5 10.29 69.68 -11.00
CA SER A 5 11.42 69.62 -11.93
C SER A 5 12.65 68.84 -11.43
N SER A 6 12.96 67.80 -12.19
CA SER A 6 14.26 67.41 -12.76
C SER A 6 15.41 66.93 -11.87
N ARG A 7 15.95 65.71 -12.11
CA ARG A 7 17.22 65.56 -12.89
C ARG A 7 17.56 64.13 -13.21
N PHE A 8 17.70 63.86 -14.50
CA PHE A 8 18.43 62.72 -15.09
C PHE A 8 19.92 62.83 -14.76
N SER A 9 20.54 61.67 -14.49
CA SER A 9 22.01 61.58 -14.61
C SER A 9 22.35 60.23 -15.23
N THR A 10 22.72 60.29 -16.49
CA THR A 10 23.26 59.22 -17.33
C THR A 10 24.74 59.08 -17.01
N LEU A 11 25.21 57.92 -16.70
CA LEU A 11 26.63 57.60 -16.61
C LEU A 11 26.96 56.51 -17.65
N PHE A 12 27.67 56.96 -18.69
CA PHE A 12 28.36 56.10 -19.66
C PHE A 12 29.62 55.55 -19.01
N LEU A 13 29.87 54.27 -19.14
CA LEU A 13 31.20 53.71 -18.88
C LEU A 13 31.66 52.92 -20.12
N ALA A 14 32.85 53.35 -20.58
CA ALA A 14 33.45 52.94 -21.83
C ALA A 14 34.06 51.52 -21.77
N PHE A 15 33.99 50.84 -22.92
CA PHE A 15 34.71 49.62 -23.23
C PHE A 15 36.19 49.90 -23.44
N ALA A 16 37.07 49.21 -22.71
CA ALA A 16 38.50 49.13 -23.03
C ALA A 16 38.81 47.70 -23.53
N ILE A 17 39.17 47.63 -24.82
CA ILE A 17 39.67 46.43 -25.47
C ILE A 17 41.16 46.33 -25.14
N GLY A 18 41.57 45.29 -24.45
CA GLY A 18 42.97 44.94 -24.21
C GLY A 18 43.37 43.71 -25.01
N THR A 19 44.16 43.90 -26.05
CA THR A 19 44.84 42.85 -26.82
C THR A 19 46.05 42.36 -26.03
N ALA A 20 46.08 41.08 -25.66
CA ALA A 20 47.28 40.42 -25.11
C ALA A 20 47.81 39.41 -26.12
N SER A 21 49.04 39.63 -26.52
CA SER A 21 49.82 38.88 -27.49
C SER A 21 50.19 37.48 -26.99
N ALA A 22 50.02 36.49 -27.84
CA ALA A 22 50.49 35.12 -27.59
C ALA A 22 52.00 35.03 -27.80
N SER A 23 52.76 34.62 -26.77
CA SER A 23 54.14 34.19 -26.88
C SER A 23 54.17 32.63 -26.79
N ALA A 24 54.47 32.00 -27.91
CA ALA A 24 54.70 30.55 -27.98
C ALA A 24 56.08 30.21 -27.39
N LEU A 25 56.13 29.48 -26.33
CA LEU A 25 57.33 28.80 -25.88
C LEU A 25 57.29 27.34 -26.33
N ILE A 26 58.09 27.00 -27.31
CA ILE A 26 58.31 25.63 -27.75
C ILE A 26 59.28 24.99 -26.75
N TYR A 27 58.82 24.00 -26.01
CA TYR A 27 59.68 23.13 -25.19
C TYR A 27 59.84 21.81 -25.98
N GLN A 28 61.08 21.56 -26.45
CA GLN A 28 61.50 20.27 -26.98
C GLN A 28 61.66 19.32 -25.84
N ALA A 29 60.80 18.31 -25.72
CA ALA A 29 61.01 17.17 -24.86
C ALA A 29 61.62 16.02 -25.67
N GLN A 30 62.84 15.66 -25.30
CA GLN A 30 63.52 14.45 -25.84
C GLN A 30 62.75 13.20 -25.44
N ALA A 31 62.38 12.44 -26.43
CA ALA A 31 61.79 11.12 -26.22
C ALA A 31 62.85 10.08 -25.79
N SER A 32 62.80 9.68 -24.55
CA SER A 32 63.49 8.46 -24.10
C SER A 32 62.56 7.26 -24.41
N GLN A 33 62.96 6.48 -25.41
CA GLN A 33 62.29 5.19 -25.72
C GLN A 33 62.69 4.17 -24.68
N THR A 34 61.83 3.78 -23.81
CA THR A 34 61.84 2.55 -23.03
C THR A 34 60.80 1.58 -23.59
N PRO A 35 61.12 0.33 -23.89
CA PRO A 35 60.16 -0.60 -24.46
C PRO A 35 59.24 -1.07 -23.31
N VAL A 36 57.97 -0.64 -23.36
CA VAL A 36 56.92 -1.18 -22.49
C VAL A 36 56.39 -2.43 -23.14
N ASN A 37 56.94 -3.55 -22.81
CA ASN A 37 56.33 -4.86 -23.00
C ASN A 37 55.84 -5.36 -21.65
N GLN A 38 54.80 -4.74 -21.11
CA GLN A 38 54.01 -5.31 -20.03
C GLN A 38 52.74 -5.87 -20.65
N LEU A 39 52.63 -7.19 -20.68
CA LEU A 39 51.41 -7.94 -20.88
C LEU A 39 50.37 -7.40 -19.88
N VAL A 40 49.39 -6.69 -20.43
CA VAL A 40 48.17 -6.35 -19.66
C VAL A 40 47.46 -7.69 -19.50
N GLU A 41 47.52 -8.28 -18.32
CA GLU A 41 46.63 -9.38 -17.96
C GLU A 41 45.19 -8.90 -18.15
N PRO A 42 44.32 -9.75 -18.71
CA PRO A 42 42.90 -9.39 -18.80
C PRO A 42 42.40 -9.15 -17.36
N ILE A 43 41.86 -7.96 -17.10
CA ILE A 43 41.06 -7.74 -15.91
C ILE A 43 39.90 -8.72 -16.01
N GLU A 44 39.98 -9.83 -15.27
CA GLU A 44 38.81 -10.64 -14.98
C GLU A 44 37.78 -9.68 -14.38
N ILE A 45 36.74 -9.39 -15.15
CA ILE A 45 35.51 -8.80 -14.63
C ILE A 45 34.90 -9.91 -13.75
N SER A 46 35.46 -9.98 -12.53
CA SER A 46 34.97 -10.85 -11.49
C SER A 46 33.57 -10.34 -11.09
N GLN A 47 32.65 -11.25 -11.25
CA GLN A 47 31.33 -11.25 -10.62
C GLN A 47 30.34 -10.22 -11.16
N THR A 48 29.56 -10.68 -12.13
CA THR A 48 28.13 -10.40 -12.07
C THR A 48 27.68 -10.76 -10.65
N THR A 49 27.59 -9.73 -9.79
CA THR A 49 26.76 -9.82 -8.60
C THR A 49 25.41 -10.25 -9.14
N ASP A 50 24.97 -11.45 -8.79
CA ASP A 50 23.60 -11.85 -8.88
C ASP A 50 22.79 -10.72 -8.19
N ILE A 51 22.28 -9.81 -8.99
CA ILE A 51 21.24 -8.90 -8.54
C ILE A 51 20.08 -9.85 -8.23
N LYS A 52 20.03 -10.33 -6.98
CA LYS A 52 18.81 -10.91 -6.43
C LYS A 52 17.74 -9.91 -6.80
N ASN A 53 16.88 -10.30 -7.69
CA ASN A 53 15.77 -9.47 -8.15
C ASN A 53 14.86 -9.30 -6.92
N GLU A 54 15.22 -8.33 -6.04
CA GLU A 54 14.49 -8.08 -4.82
C GLU A 54 13.05 -7.78 -5.20
N GLN A 55 12.14 -8.55 -4.66
CA GLN A 55 10.72 -8.40 -4.94
C GLN A 55 10.29 -6.96 -4.63
N LYS A 56 9.66 -6.30 -5.61
CA LYS A 56 9.12 -4.96 -5.45
C LYS A 56 8.08 -4.92 -4.33
N THR A 57 8.01 -3.83 -3.62
CA THR A 57 7.05 -3.63 -2.52
C THR A 57 6.21 -2.38 -2.78
N LEU A 58 4.92 -2.48 -2.58
CA LEU A 58 4.00 -1.36 -2.52
C LEU A 58 3.52 -1.19 -1.08
N GLU A 59 3.81 -0.06 -0.48
CA GLU A 59 3.26 0.37 0.80
C GLU A 59 2.18 1.43 0.55
N MET A 60 0.97 1.17 1.01
CA MET A 60 -0.18 2.07 0.88
C MET A 60 -0.72 2.41 2.26
N VAL A 61 -0.91 3.69 2.54
CA VAL A 61 -1.62 4.15 3.75
C VAL A 61 -2.85 4.93 3.33
N PHE A 62 -3.98 4.55 3.88
CA PHE A 62 -5.22 5.30 3.76
C PHE A 62 -5.46 6.08 5.03
N VAL A 63 -5.42 7.41 4.93
CA VAL A 63 -5.80 8.35 5.98
C VAL A 63 -7.25 8.73 5.72
N VAL A 64 -8.16 8.18 6.52
CA VAL A 64 -9.59 8.18 6.23
C VAL A 64 -10.35 8.95 7.30
N ASP A 65 -11.09 9.93 6.87
CA ASP A 65 -12.11 10.57 7.67
C ASP A 65 -13.19 9.55 8.07
N THR A 66 -13.51 9.53 9.36
CA THR A 66 -14.53 8.63 9.91
C THR A 66 -15.58 9.40 10.71
N THR A 67 -15.75 10.71 10.40
CA THR A 67 -16.85 11.51 10.90
C THR A 67 -18.19 11.11 10.30
N GLY A 68 -19.29 11.64 10.83
CA GLY A 68 -20.64 11.20 10.52
C GLY A 68 -21.03 11.24 9.06
N SER A 69 -20.47 12.19 8.29
CA SER A 69 -20.73 12.37 6.85
C SER A 69 -20.17 11.24 5.97
N MET A 70 -19.19 10.46 6.48
CA MET A 70 -18.40 9.51 5.68
C MET A 70 -18.96 8.08 5.58
N GLY A 71 -20.18 7.83 6.07
CA GLY A 71 -20.76 6.47 6.13
C GLY A 71 -20.77 5.73 4.80
N GLY A 72 -21.18 6.39 3.74
CA GLY A 72 -21.24 5.79 2.39
C GLY A 72 -19.86 5.43 1.83
N LEU A 73 -18.87 6.29 2.03
CA LEU A 73 -17.48 5.99 1.61
C LEU A 73 -16.90 4.79 2.37
N ILE A 74 -17.08 4.75 3.70
CA ILE A 74 -16.58 3.64 4.52
C ILE A 74 -17.16 2.31 4.03
N GLU A 75 -18.46 2.26 3.73
CA GLU A 75 -19.08 1.06 3.17
C GLU A 75 -18.55 0.73 1.76
N GLY A 76 -18.31 1.74 0.94
CA GLY A 76 -17.68 1.57 -0.37
C GLY A 76 -16.24 1.03 -0.28
N ALA A 77 -15.45 1.52 0.66
CA ALA A 77 -14.10 1.02 0.92
C ALA A 77 -14.11 -0.45 1.39
N LYS A 78 -15.04 -0.83 2.28
CA LYS A 78 -15.24 -2.23 2.71
C LYS A 78 -15.56 -3.16 1.54
N GLN A 79 -16.25 -2.67 0.52
CA GLN A 79 -16.57 -3.46 -0.67
C GLN A 79 -15.40 -3.61 -1.64
N LYS A 80 -14.48 -2.62 -1.71
CA LYS A 80 -13.53 -2.49 -2.81
C LYS A 80 -12.08 -2.72 -2.45
N ILE A 81 -11.70 -2.72 -1.18
CA ILE A 81 -10.31 -2.84 -0.78
C ILE A 81 -9.64 -4.10 -1.36
N TRP A 82 -10.35 -5.23 -1.37
CA TRP A 82 -9.82 -6.49 -1.89
C TRP A 82 -9.61 -6.46 -3.40
N SER A 83 -10.55 -5.87 -4.17
CA SER A 83 -10.38 -5.77 -5.62
C SER A 83 -9.19 -4.89 -5.99
N ILE A 84 -8.99 -3.76 -5.29
CA ILE A 84 -7.85 -2.88 -5.49
C ILE A 84 -6.53 -3.63 -5.23
N VAL A 85 -6.46 -4.39 -4.14
CA VAL A 85 -5.26 -5.17 -3.80
C VAL A 85 -5.00 -6.28 -4.81
N ASN A 86 -6.06 -6.98 -5.23
CA ASN A 86 -5.95 -8.06 -6.21
C ASN A 86 -5.44 -7.54 -7.56
N ASP A 87 -5.91 -6.38 -8.02
CA ASP A 87 -5.44 -5.72 -9.25
C ASP A 87 -3.94 -5.43 -9.19
N VAL A 88 -3.45 -5.00 -8.03
CA VAL A 88 -2.02 -4.77 -7.80
C VAL A 88 -1.22 -6.07 -7.81
N MET A 89 -1.69 -7.09 -7.09
CA MET A 89 -0.97 -8.36 -6.93
C MET A 89 -0.95 -9.21 -8.21
N GLN A 90 -1.86 -8.96 -9.15
CA GLN A 90 -1.89 -9.60 -10.46
C GLN A 90 -0.98 -8.94 -11.51
N ARG A 91 -0.31 -7.83 -11.16
CA ARG A 91 0.63 -7.17 -12.08
C ARG A 91 1.85 -8.04 -12.36
N LYS A 92 2.57 -7.68 -13.44
CA LYS A 92 3.73 -8.45 -13.90
C LYS A 92 4.79 -8.68 -12.83
N ASP A 93 5.11 -7.64 -12.05
CA ASP A 93 6.14 -7.71 -11.01
C ASP A 93 5.67 -8.41 -9.73
N ARG A 94 4.36 -8.67 -9.60
CA ARG A 94 3.74 -9.28 -8.40
C ARG A 94 4.31 -8.68 -7.10
N PRO A 95 4.15 -7.37 -6.88
CA PRO A 95 4.76 -6.72 -5.74
C PRO A 95 4.20 -7.27 -4.43
N LYS A 96 5.00 -7.23 -3.38
CA LYS A 96 4.49 -7.33 -2.01
C LYS A 96 3.62 -6.12 -1.73
N VAL A 97 2.49 -6.33 -1.10
CA VAL A 97 1.57 -5.26 -0.73
C VAL A 97 1.47 -5.17 0.78
N LYS A 98 1.73 -3.98 1.31
CA LYS A 98 1.44 -3.64 2.71
C LYS A 98 0.44 -2.51 2.74
N ILE A 99 -0.53 -2.62 3.62
CA ILE A 99 -1.56 -1.59 3.84
C ILE A 99 -1.52 -1.14 5.28
N GLY A 100 -1.70 0.17 5.49
CA GLY A 100 -1.94 0.80 6.77
C GLY A 100 -3.20 1.65 6.72
N LEU A 101 -3.86 1.83 7.87
CA LEU A 101 -5.04 2.68 8.02
C LEU A 101 -4.79 3.71 9.12
N VAL A 102 -5.18 4.94 8.87
CA VAL A 102 -5.27 6.00 9.87
C VAL A 102 -6.68 6.57 9.80
N ALA A 103 -7.54 6.16 10.69
CA ALA A 103 -8.84 6.81 10.86
C ALA A 103 -8.63 8.13 11.59
N TYR A 104 -9.29 9.20 11.16
CA TYR A 104 -9.30 10.45 11.89
C TYR A 104 -10.72 11.01 12.06
N ARG A 105 -10.90 11.81 13.08
CA ARG A 105 -12.10 12.59 13.41
C ARG A 105 -11.68 13.95 13.90
N ASP A 106 -12.57 14.66 14.58
CA ASP A 106 -12.24 15.96 15.13
C ASP A 106 -11.92 15.93 16.64
N ASN A 107 -11.45 17.06 17.16
CA ASN A 107 -11.19 17.27 18.58
C ASN A 107 -12.50 17.19 19.36
N GLY A 108 -12.50 16.40 20.44
CA GLY A 108 -13.70 16.19 21.25
C GLY A 108 -14.48 14.93 20.91
N ASP A 109 -14.21 14.29 19.78
CA ASP A 109 -14.76 13.00 19.43
C ASP A 109 -14.20 11.85 20.27
N ALA A 110 -14.72 10.65 20.09
CA ALA A 110 -14.28 9.44 20.80
C ALA A 110 -12.78 9.16 20.60
N TYR A 111 -12.22 9.64 19.51
CA TYR A 111 -10.78 9.66 19.21
C TYR A 111 -10.49 10.75 18.17
N ILE A 112 -9.26 11.25 18.17
CA ILE A 112 -8.76 12.12 17.09
C ILE A 112 -8.21 11.24 15.97
N THR A 113 -7.39 10.23 16.30
CA THR A 113 -6.84 9.28 15.33
C THR A 113 -6.81 7.85 15.89
N GLN A 114 -6.92 6.88 14.99
CA GLN A 114 -6.66 5.47 15.25
C GLN A 114 -5.76 4.91 14.16
N ILE A 115 -4.61 4.33 14.55
CA ILE A 115 -3.58 3.86 13.61
C ILE A 115 -3.55 2.34 13.56
N THR A 116 -3.65 1.79 12.36
CA THR A 116 -3.25 0.41 12.06
C THR A 116 -2.02 0.46 11.17
N HIS A 117 -0.88 0.05 11.73
CA HIS A 117 0.39 0.12 11.03
C HIS A 117 0.43 -0.74 9.78
N LEU A 118 1.28 -0.35 8.82
CA LEU A 118 1.56 -1.08 7.59
C LEU A 118 1.87 -2.57 7.88
N THR A 119 1.12 -3.44 7.23
CA THR A 119 1.24 -4.89 7.38
C THR A 119 0.91 -5.62 6.07
N GLU A 120 1.50 -6.79 5.87
CA GLU A 120 1.14 -7.73 4.80
C GLU A 120 -0.11 -8.55 5.17
N ASP A 121 -0.52 -8.53 6.44
CA ASP A 121 -1.74 -9.17 6.94
C ASP A 121 -2.97 -8.35 6.54
N LEU A 122 -3.46 -8.63 5.34
CA LEU A 122 -4.61 -7.93 4.76
C LEU A 122 -5.93 -8.28 5.47
N ASP A 123 -6.02 -9.45 6.08
CA ASP A 123 -7.19 -9.83 6.88
C ASP A 123 -7.31 -8.96 8.15
N LYS A 124 -6.18 -8.63 8.78
CA LYS A 124 -6.14 -7.66 9.90
C LYS A 124 -6.61 -6.28 9.45
N ILE A 125 -6.11 -5.79 8.31
CA ILE A 125 -6.55 -4.50 7.73
C ILE A 125 -8.05 -4.51 7.47
N TYR A 126 -8.56 -5.57 6.85
CA TYR A 126 -9.98 -5.69 6.54
C TYR A 126 -10.84 -5.78 7.80
N SER A 127 -10.39 -6.55 8.80
CA SER A 127 -11.07 -6.63 10.10
C SER A 127 -11.16 -5.27 10.78
N THR A 128 -10.09 -4.47 10.73
CA THR A 128 -10.08 -3.09 11.25
C THR A 128 -11.04 -2.18 10.46
N LEU A 129 -10.99 -2.25 9.14
CA LEU A 129 -11.89 -1.46 8.29
C LEU A 129 -13.37 -1.80 8.56
N MET A 130 -13.68 -3.07 8.84
CA MET A 130 -15.04 -3.50 9.22
C MET A 130 -15.51 -2.87 10.54
N ASP A 131 -14.59 -2.46 11.43
CA ASP A 131 -14.91 -1.77 12.69
C ASP A 131 -15.13 -0.27 12.53
N PHE A 132 -14.72 0.33 11.41
CA PHE A 132 -14.94 1.75 11.18
C PHE A 132 -16.43 2.08 11.17
N ARG A 133 -16.79 3.12 11.90
CA ARG A 133 -18.14 3.69 11.99
C ARG A 133 -18.04 5.17 11.69
N ALA A 134 -18.95 5.67 10.89
CA ALA A 134 -19.13 7.09 10.65
C ALA A 134 -19.85 7.69 11.85
N GLU A 135 -19.11 8.35 12.74
CA GLU A 135 -19.61 8.93 13.96
C GLU A 135 -18.76 10.15 14.35
N GLY A 136 -19.32 11.07 15.13
CA GLY A 136 -18.64 12.30 15.53
C GLY A 136 -18.66 13.34 14.41
N GLY A 137 -17.72 14.28 14.46
CA GLY A 137 -17.81 15.56 13.76
C GLY A 137 -18.89 16.44 14.41
N GLY A 138 -18.65 17.70 14.59
CA GLY A 138 -19.60 18.64 15.20
C GLY A 138 -19.81 19.84 14.32
N ASP A 139 -18.81 20.16 13.56
CA ASP A 139 -18.71 21.24 12.61
C ASP A 139 -18.07 20.78 11.29
N THR A 140 -17.80 21.69 10.38
CA THR A 140 -17.40 21.28 9.04
C THR A 140 -15.91 21.15 8.84
N PRO A 141 -15.00 21.95 9.47
CA PRO A 141 -13.60 21.54 9.45
C PRO A 141 -13.37 20.30 10.31
N GLU A 142 -12.42 19.45 9.92
CA GLU A 142 -12.07 18.23 10.65
C GLU A 142 -10.55 18.22 10.95
N ASN A 143 -10.09 17.34 11.85
CA ASN A 143 -8.67 17.30 12.21
C ASN A 143 -7.81 16.57 11.15
N VAL A 144 -7.90 17.02 9.91
CA VAL A 144 -7.09 16.55 8.78
C VAL A 144 -5.59 16.73 9.06
N ARG A 145 -5.21 17.78 9.81
CA ARG A 145 -3.80 18.06 10.18
C ARG A 145 -3.19 16.89 10.94
N ARG A 146 -3.86 16.43 12.00
CA ARG A 146 -3.43 15.28 12.81
C ARG A 146 -3.45 13.99 11.98
N GLY A 147 -4.54 13.73 11.28
CA GLY A 147 -4.69 12.53 10.44
C GLY A 147 -3.55 12.40 9.44
N LEU A 148 -3.26 13.46 8.67
CA LEU A 148 -2.19 13.46 7.68
C LEU A 148 -0.80 13.34 8.32
N ALA A 149 -0.54 14.07 9.42
CA ALA A 149 0.75 14.02 10.12
C ALA A 149 1.05 12.60 10.63
N GLU A 150 0.08 11.94 11.25
CA GLU A 150 0.25 10.57 11.74
C GLU A 150 0.32 9.54 10.61
N GLY A 151 -0.39 9.76 9.50
CA GLY A 151 -0.25 8.95 8.30
C GLY A 151 1.16 8.97 7.72
N VAL A 152 1.80 10.14 7.69
CA VAL A 152 3.18 10.30 7.20
C VAL A 152 4.21 9.80 8.20
N GLU A 153 4.00 10.02 9.51
CA GLU A 153 5.04 9.84 10.51
C GLU A 153 4.95 8.53 11.30
N LYS A 154 3.72 8.02 11.51
CA LYS A 154 3.47 6.93 12.46
C LYS A 154 2.89 5.66 11.83
N ALA A 155 2.59 5.66 10.54
CA ALA A 155 1.98 4.49 9.90
C ALA A 155 2.92 3.27 9.77
N GLY A 156 4.20 3.39 10.13
CA GLY A 156 5.15 2.28 10.10
C GLY A 156 5.79 2.04 8.74
N TRP A 157 6.00 3.10 7.96
CA TRP A 157 6.70 3.04 6.69
C TRP A 157 8.08 2.42 6.80
N SER A 158 8.46 1.63 5.80
CA SER A 158 9.82 1.12 5.71
C SER A 158 10.81 2.25 5.33
N LYS A 159 12.09 2.02 5.58
CA LYS A 159 13.11 2.96 5.10
C LYS A 159 13.03 3.06 3.58
N THR A 160 13.17 4.27 3.07
CA THR A 160 13.17 4.55 1.63
C THR A 160 14.20 3.69 0.91
N ASN A 161 13.75 2.95 -0.10
CA ASN A 161 14.62 2.19 -1.00
C ASN A 161 14.04 2.17 -2.42
N PRO A 162 14.86 1.91 -3.47
CA PRO A 162 14.43 1.95 -4.86
C PRO A 162 13.36 0.91 -5.23
N ASN A 163 13.22 -0.15 -4.45
CA ASN A 163 12.30 -1.25 -4.70
C ASN A 163 10.96 -1.07 -3.98
N THR A 164 10.76 0.04 -3.26
CA THR A 164 9.54 0.30 -2.49
C THR A 164 8.85 1.56 -2.98
N ALA A 165 7.61 1.44 -3.43
CA ALA A 165 6.72 2.56 -3.65
C ALA A 165 5.91 2.85 -2.38
N GLN A 166 5.94 4.10 -1.91
CA GLN A 166 5.23 4.57 -0.73
C GLN A 166 4.18 5.59 -1.15
N ILE A 167 2.90 5.20 -1.01
CA ILE A 167 1.77 5.98 -1.52
C ILE A 167 0.74 6.17 -0.40
N LEU A 168 0.42 7.42 -0.10
CA LEU A 168 -0.62 7.79 0.85
C LEU A 168 -1.86 8.32 0.12
N PHE A 169 -3.02 7.90 0.57
CA PHE A 169 -4.32 8.42 0.16
C PHE A 169 -4.98 9.12 1.34
N LEU A 170 -5.16 10.44 1.23
CA LEU A 170 -5.97 11.22 2.16
C LEU A 170 -7.40 11.25 1.63
N VAL A 171 -8.35 10.78 2.43
CA VAL A 171 -9.74 10.56 2.03
C VAL A 171 -10.69 11.23 3.02
N GLY A 172 -11.57 12.10 2.56
CA GLY A 172 -12.53 12.81 3.41
C GLY A 172 -13.35 13.83 2.62
N ASP A 173 -14.19 14.59 3.31
CA ASP A 173 -15.12 15.55 2.70
C ASP A 173 -14.98 16.99 3.25
N ALA A 174 -14.17 17.18 4.29
CA ALA A 174 -14.01 18.45 4.99
C ALA A 174 -12.59 19.06 4.89
N PRO A 175 -12.43 20.40 4.97
CA PRO A 175 -11.12 21.03 5.04
C PRO A 175 -10.48 20.83 6.42
N PRO A 176 -9.14 21.06 6.55
CA PRO A 176 -8.49 21.08 7.85
C PRO A 176 -8.91 22.30 8.67
N HIS A 177 -8.97 22.15 9.99
CA HIS A 177 -9.04 23.28 10.92
C HIS A 177 -7.83 24.20 10.82
N ASP A 178 -8.04 25.46 10.55
CA ASP A 178 -6.96 26.47 10.48
C ASP A 178 -6.53 26.96 11.87
N ASP A 179 -7.43 26.90 12.85
CA ASP A 179 -7.25 27.34 14.23
C ASP A 179 -6.56 26.32 15.13
N TYR A 180 -6.33 25.08 14.67
CA TYR A 180 -5.58 24.08 15.43
C TYR A 180 -4.06 24.31 15.34
N VAL A 181 -3.61 25.44 15.92
CA VAL A 181 -2.22 25.91 15.86
C VAL A 181 -1.19 24.95 16.47
N GLN A 182 -1.62 24.05 17.33
CA GLN A 182 -0.77 23.01 17.92
C GLN A 182 -0.50 21.84 16.95
N GLU A 183 -1.30 21.74 15.88
CA GLU A 183 -1.13 20.70 14.86
C GLU A 183 -0.24 21.21 13.70
N THR A 184 0.57 20.30 13.17
CA THR A 184 1.43 20.65 12.03
C THR A 184 0.57 20.97 10.81
N ASP A 185 0.87 22.07 10.14
CA ASP A 185 0.19 22.46 8.90
C ASP A 185 0.28 21.35 7.84
N VAL A 186 -0.82 21.16 7.10
CA VAL A 186 -0.92 20.06 6.10
C VAL A 186 0.12 20.19 4.98
N LEU A 187 0.52 21.41 4.59
CA LEU A 187 1.51 21.62 3.54
C LEU A 187 2.93 21.38 4.04
N VAL A 188 3.19 21.65 5.32
CA VAL A 188 4.47 21.31 6.00
C VAL A 188 4.62 19.79 6.06
N THR A 189 3.56 19.09 6.45
CA THR A 189 3.51 17.63 6.47
C THR A 189 3.68 17.04 5.06
N THR A 190 3.00 17.61 4.07
CA THR A 190 3.13 17.20 2.66
C THR A 190 4.57 17.34 2.16
N ALA A 191 5.22 18.48 2.44
CA ALA A 191 6.61 18.67 2.07
C ALA A 191 7.57 17.69 2.77
N LYS A 192 7.28 17.31 4.01
CA LYS A 192 8.02 16.25 4.72
C LYS A 192 7.88 14.90 4.04
N ALA A 193 6.68 14.49 3.64
CA ALA A 193 6.41 13.24 2.94
C ALA A 193 7.19 13.15 1.61
N VAL A 194 7.14 14.21 0.81
CA VAL A 194 7.86 14.26 -0.49
C VAL A 194 9.37 14.13 -0.30
N ARG A 195 9.95 14.81 0.71
CA ARG A 195 11.37 14.62 1.04
C ARG A 195 11.73 13.19 1.41
N GLN A 196 10.78 12.40 1.88
CA GLN A 196 10.92 10.96 2.15
C GLN A 196 10.56 10.08 0.95
N ASN A 197 10.39 10.68 -0.25
CA ASN A 197 10.03 9.99 -1.49
C ASN A 197 8.63 9.35 -1.49
N MET A 198 7.74 9.81 -0.61
CA MET A 198 6.32 9.42 -0.58
C MET A 198 5.52 10.23 -1.59
N ILE A 199 4.41 9.65 -2.05
CA ILE A 199 3.41 10.31 -2.89
C ILE A 199 2.13 10.47 -2.07
N ILE A 200 1.51 11.66 -2.09
CA ILE A 200 0.22 11.90 -1.43
C ILE A 200 -0.85 12.17 -2.47
N ASN A 201 -1.83 11.29 -2.54
CA ASN A 201 -3.07 11.51 -3.29
C ASN A 201 -4.15 12.02 -2.35
N THR A 202 -5.10 12.78 -2.88
CA THR A 202 -6.28 13.20 -2.14
C THR A 202 -7.55 12.76 -2.86
N ILE A 203 -8.51 12.21 -2.12
CA ILE A 203 -9.81 11.77 -2.61
C ILE A 203 -10.88 12.52 -1.83
N GLN A 204 -11.43 13.56 -2.43
CA GLN A 204 -12.52 14.32 -1.84
C GLN A 204 -13.86 13.63 -2.10
N CYS A 205 -14.63 13.39 -1.04
CA CYS A 205 -16.02 12.98 -1.12
C CYS A 205 -16.92 14.20 -1.19
N GLY A 206 -17.87 14.21 -2.13
CA GLY A 206 -18.72 15.38 -2.36
C GLY A 206 -18.02 16.49 -3.14
N ASN A 207 -18.52 17.72 -3.00
CA ASN A 207 -18.16 18.85 -3.87
C ASN A 207 -17.92 20.18 -3.12
N ALA A 208 -17.64 20.14 -1.82
CA ALA A 208 -17.36 21.34 -1.03
C ALA A 208 -16.16 22.11 -1.61
N GLY A 209 -16.34 23.43 -1.84
CA GLY A 209 -15.39 24.24 -2.59
C GLY A 209 -14.14 24.60 -1.79
N ASP A 210 -14.27 24.84 -0.50
CA ASP A 210 -13.21 25.08 0.47
C ASP A 210 -12.29 23.85 0.63
N THR A 211 -12.90 22.69 0.80
CA THR A 211 -12.21 21.41 0.81
C THR A 211 -11.43 21.17 -0.47
N LYS A 212 -12.05 21.43 -1.63
CA LYS A 212 -11.44 21.23 -2.95
C LYS A 212 -10.12 21.97 -3.09
N GLN A 213 -10.07 23.24 -2.70
CA GLN A 213 -8.89 24.09 -2.91
C GLN A 213 -7.66 23.58 -2.15
N ILE A 214 -7.83 23.24 -0.89
CA ILE A 214 -6.71 22.76 -0.07
C ILE A 214 -6.30 21.34 -0.45
N TRP A 215 -7.26 20.45 -0.77
CA TRP A 215 -6.98 19.08 -1.17
C TRP A 215 -6.27 18.98 -2.51
N GLN A 216 -6.62 19.84 -3.49
CA GLN A 216 -5.86 19.97 -4.73
C GLN A 216 -4.43 20.44 -4.47
N THR A 217 -4.24 21.38 -3.54
CA THR A 217 -2.91 21.89 -3.19
C THR A 217 -2.05 20.79 -2.52
N ILE A 218 -2.64 20.01 -1.60
CA ILE A 218 -1.95 18.87 -0.95
C ILE A 218 -1.53 17.84 -2.01
N ALA A 219 -2.43 17.44 -2.90
CA ALA A 219 -2.13 16.45 -3.94
C ALA A 219 -1.02 16.96 -4.89
N GLN A 220 -1.13 18.19 -5.37
CA GLN A 220 -0.13 18.77 -6.27
C GLN A 220 1.26 18.84 -5.62
N ARG A 221 1.35 19.35 -4.39
CA ARG A 221 2.62 19.43 -3.65
C ARG A 221 3.11 18.08 -3.17
N GLY A 222 2.21 17.11 -3.00
CA GLY A 222 2.48 15.72 -2.64
C GLY A 222 2.87 14.82 -3.81
N GLU A 223 3.12 15.40 -5.00
CA GLU A 223 3.44 14.68 -6.25
C GLU A 223 2.38 13.65 -6.67
N GLY A 224 1.18 13.76 -6.12
CA GLY A 224 0.06 12.86 -6.33
C GLY A 224 -1.05 13.46 -7.20
N LYS A 225 -2.23 12.89 -7.07
CA LYS A 225 -3.44 13.27 -7.80
C LYS A 225 -4.57 13.63 -6.85
N TYR A 226 -5.37 14.60 -7.26
CA TYR A 226 -6.65 14.92 -6.64
C TYR A 226 -7.78 14.24 -7.40
N PHE A 227 -8.70 13.62 -6.66
CA PHE A 227 -9.94 13.04 -7.17
C PHE A 227 -11.12 13.64 -6.41
N ALA A 228 -12.22 13.90 -7.11
CA ALA A 228 -13.51 14.19 -6.52
C ALA A 228 -14.47 13.04 -6.87
N ILE A 229 -15.09 12.47 -5.86
CA ILE A 229 -16.03 11.36 -5.99
C ILE A 229 -17.36 11.72 -5.32
N ALA A 230 -18.40 10.96 -5.59
CA ALA A 230 -19.70 11.16 -4.90
C ALA A 230 -19.53 11.01 -3.37
N GLN A 231 -20.41 11.68 -2.60
CA GLN A 231 -20.38 11.66 -1.12
C GLN A 231 -20.46 10.25 -0.55
N ASP A 232 -21.16 9.35 -1.21
CA ASP A 232 -21.31 7.95 -0.86
C ASP A 232 -20.15 7.05 -1.38
N GLY A 233 -19.07 7.65 -1.88
CA GLY A 233 -17.94 6.95 -2.45
C GLY A 233 -18.11 6.50 -3.91
N GLY A 234 -19.30 6.66 -4.50
CA GLY A 234 -19.58 6.33 -5.89
C GLY A 234 -19.34 4.86 -6.25
N VAL A 235 -19.35 3.96 -5.27
CA VAL A 235 -19.07 2.54 -5.46
C VAL A 235 -20.31 1.80 -5.91
N GLN A 236 -20.27 1.22 -7.10
CA GLN A 236 -21.31 0.29 -7.55
C GLN A 236 -20.90 -1.16 -7.31
N ALA A 237 -21.65 -1.84 -6.45
CA ALA A 237 -21.52 -3.27 -6.27
C ALA A 237 -22.29 -4.01 -7.38
N ILE A 238 -21.58 -4.79 -8.18
CA ILE A 238 -22.20 -5.69 -9.17
C ILE A 238 -22.24 -7.08 -8.54
N SER A 239 -23.44 -7.54 -8.19
CA SER A 239 -23.65 -8.91 -7.71
C SER A 239 -23.51 -9.90 -8.86
N THR A 240 -22.83 -11.01 -8.60
CA THR A 240 -22.61 -12.03 -9.61
C THR A 240 -23.12 -13.41 -9.14
N PRO A 241 -23.44 -14.33 -10.05
CA PRO A 241 -23.86 -15.68 -9.68
C PRO A 241 -22.72 -16.52 -9.01
N TYR A 242 -21.51 -16.00 -8.99
CA TYR A 242 -20.33 -16.69 -8.43
C TYR A 242 -20.00 -16.26 -7.00
N ASP A 243 -20.54 -15.13 -6.51
CA ASP A 243 -20.14 -14.51 -5.25
C ASP A 243 -20.36 -15.44 -4.04
N THR A 244 -21.52 -16.08 -3.96
CA THR A 244 -21.83 -17.00 -2.86
C THR A 244 -20.84 -18.17 -2.78
N ARG A 245 -20.54 -18.79 -3.93
CA ARG A 245 -19.61 -19.92 -3.95
C ARG A 245 -18.19 -19.50 -3.61
N LEU A 246 -17.75 -18.33 -4.10
CA LEU A 246 -16.46 -17.77 -3.75
C LEU A 246 -16.36 -17.42 -2.25
N ALA A 247 -17.41 -16.89 -1.64
CA ALA A 247 -17.47 -16.62 -0.20
C ALA A 247 -17.34 -17.89 0.65
N GLU A 248 -18.03 -18.99 0.25
CA GLU A 248 -17.87 -20.30 0.88
C GLU A 248 -16.43 -20.81 0.78
N LEU A 249 -15.81 -20.68 -0.39
CA LEU A 249 -14.44 -21.11 -0.62
C LEU A 249 -13.43 -20.26 0.17
N ALA A 250 -13.70 -18.95 0.36
CA ALA A 250 -12.88 -18.06 1.20
C ALA A 250 -12.84 -18.53 2.66
N THR A 251 -13.97 -18.99 3.18
CA THR A 251 -14.05 -19.59 4.53
C THR A 251 -13.38 -20.97 4.57
N LYS A 252 -13.63 -21.79 3.56
CA LYS A 252 -13.09 -23.16 3.48
C LYS A 252 -11.56 -23.17 3.38
N ILE A 253 -10.94 -22.29 2.60
CA ILE A 253 -9.48 -22.19 2.53
C ILE A 253 -8.89 -21.78 3.89
N GLY A 254 -9.59 -20.92 4.66
CA GLY A 254 -9.21 -20.53 6.02
C GLY A 254 -9.18 -21.72 6.98
N SER A 255 -10.04 -22.73 6.81
CA SER A 255 -10.07 -23.93 7.66
C SER A 255 -8.83 -24.82 7.50
N THR A 256 -8.03 -24.63 6.45
CA THR A 256 -6.78 -25.36 6.25
C THR A 256 -5.60 -24.78 7.06
N TYR A 257 -5.78 -23.63 7.72
CA TYR A 257 -4.78 -22.93 8.52
C TYR A 257 -4.27 -23.78 9.69
N LEU A 258 -2.96 -23.79 9.89
CA LEU A 258 -2.30 -24.44 11.01
C LEU A 258 -1.25 -23.51 11.62
N ALA A 259 -1.55 -22.90 12.76
CA ALA A 259 -0.61 -22.04 13.46
C ALA A 259 0.63 -22.81 13.92
N TYR A 260 1.83 -22.33 13.59
CA TYR A 260 3.09 -22.89 14.02
C TYR A 260 4.09 -21.82 14.47
N GLY A 261 5.17 -22.24 15.15
CA GLY A 261 6.17 -21.34 15.69
C GLY A 261 5.87 -20.89 17.11
N GLY A 262 6.45 -19.77 17.54
CA GLY A 262 6.29 -19.19 18.88
C GLY A 262 7.20 -19.82 19.95
N GLY A 263 8.00 -20.83 19.61
CA GLY A 263 8.96 -21.45 20.50
C GLY A 263 8.36 -22.37 21.56
N GLU A 264 9.14 -22.58 22.65
CA GLU A 264 8.91 -23.57 23.68
C GLU A 264 8.02 -23.08 24.83
N GLY A 265 7.46 -24.04 25.57
CA GLY A 265 6.72 -23.79 26.80
C GLY A 265 5.33 -23.16 26.63
N ALA A 266 4.79 -22.63 27.73
CA ALA A 266 3.45 -22.09 27.78
C ALA A 266 3.26 -20.85 26.88
N ALA A 267 4.30 -20.03 26.68
CA ALA A 267 4.26 -18.85 25.81
C ALA A 267 4.10 -19.26 24.35
N GLY A 268 4.86 -20.25 23.87
CA GLY A 268 4.74 -20.75 22.51
C GLY A 268 3.38 -21.44 22.25
N ALA A 269 2.89 -22.24 23.18
CA ALA A 269 1.57 -22.86 23.09
C ALA A 269 0.46 -21.78 23.02
N LYS A 270 0.56 -20.75 23.87
CA LYS A 270 -0.38 -19.62 23.88
C LYS A 270 -0.33 -18.84 22.55
N PHE A 271 0.86 -18.59 22.00
CA PHE A 271 1.02 -17.93 20.71
C PHE A 271 0.26 -18.67 19.59
N ARG A 272 0.41 -19.99 19.51
CA ARG A 272 -0.30 -20.81 18.50
C ARG A 272 -1.80 -20.83 18.71
N GLU A 273 -2.25 -20.97 19.96
CA GLU A 273 -3.67 -20.90 20.31
C GLU A 273 -4.28 -19.55 19.96
N ASP A 274 -3.62 -18.42 20.33
CA ASP A 274 -4.06 -17.09 20.02
C ASP A 274 -4.09 -16.84 18.50
N SER A 275 -3.12 -17.37 17.74
CA SER A 275 -3.09 -17.28 16.28
C SER A 275 -4.28 -18.02 15.65
N MET A 276 -4.57 -19.24 16.10
CA MET A 276 -5.73 -20.04 15.63
C MET A 276 -7.04 -19.32 15.96
N ARG A 277 -7.17 -18.80 17.18
CA ARG A 277 -8.36 -18.09 17.64
C ARG A 277 -8.58 -16.80 16.85
N THR A 278 -7.52 -16.02 16.63
CA THR A 278 -7.59 -14.77 15.85
C THR A 278 -8.00 -15.05 14.41
N GLN A 279 -7.41 -16.06 13.78
CA GLN A 279 -7.78 -16.45 12.41
C GLN A 279 -9.25 -16.87 12.33
N ALA A 280 -9.72 -17.74 13.25
CA ALA A 280 -11.11 -18.17 13.29
C ALA A 280 -12.08 -17.02 13.53
N ALA A 281 -11.73 -16.08 14.41
CA ALA A 281 -12.53 -14.89 14.69
C ALA A 281 -12.63 -13.98 13.45
N THR A 282 -11.53 -13.77 12.74
CA THR A 282 -11.50 -12.98 11.48
C THR A 282 -12.37 -13.64 10.41
N GLU A 283 -12.25 -14.97 10.22
CA GLU A 283 -13.11 -15.69 9.27
C GLU A 283 -14.61 -15.52 9.61
N SER A 284 -14.97 -15.73 10.86
CA SER A 284 -16.35 -15.58 11.33
C SER A 284 -16.86 -14.15 11.16
N LYS A 285 -16.07 -13.14 11.54
CA LYS A 285 -16.43 -11.74 11.40
C LYS A 285 -16.70 -11.37 9.95
N VAL A 286 -15.78 -11.75 9.04
CA VAL A 286 -15.93 -11.45 7.62
C VAL A 286 -17.13 -12.18 7.02
N ALA A 287 -17.30 -13.47 7.31
CA ALA A 287 -18.42 -14.25 6.80
C ALA A 287 -19.80 -13.67 7.22
N ASN A 288 -19.88 -13.10 8.43
CA ASN A 288 -21.15 -12.60 8.97
C ASN A 288 -21.43 -11.12 8.62
N SER A 289 -20.40 -10.32 8.32
CA SER A 289 -20.56 -8.86 8.24
C SER A 289 -20.15 -8.26 6.91
N ALA A 290 -19.31 -8.95 6.12
CA ALA A 290 -18.82 -8.39 4.87
C ALA A 290 -19.81 -8.61 3.71
N PRO A 291 -19.92 -7.67 2.76
CA PRO A 291 -20.67 -7.87 1.53
C PRO A 291 -20.17 -9.10 0.75
N MET A 292 -21.08 -9.84 0.10
CA MET A 292 -20.70 -11.07 -0.65
C MET A 292 -19.67 -10.80 -1.75
N SER A 293 -19.75 -9.64 -2.42
CA SER A 293 -18.76 -9.24 -3.43
C SER A 293 -17.36 -9.07 -2.84
N ALA A 294 -17.24 -8.50 -1.63
CA ALA A 294 -15.97 -8.35 -0.93
C ALA A 294 -15.43 -9.71 -0.45
N GLN A 295 -16.30 -10.62 -0.01
CA GLN A 295 -15.91 -11.99 0.35
C GLN A 295 -15.39 -12.75 -0.88
N ALA A 296 -16.01 -12.57 -2.05
CA ALA A 296 -15.54 -13.13 -3.31
C ALA A 296 -14.16 -12.60 -3.73
N ASP A 297 -13.94 -11.28 -3.61
CA ASP A 297 -12.62 -10.67 -3.86
C ASP A 297 -11.57 -11.14 -2.85
N ARG A 298 -11.95 -11.33 -1.56
CA ARG A 298 -11.08 -11.91 -0.54
C ARG A 298 -10.70 -13.35 -0.87
N ALA A 299 -11.62 -14.15 -1.42
CA ALA A 299 -11.31 -15.51 -1.89
C ALA A 299 -10.18 -15.48 -2.92
N MET A 300 -10.29 -14.60 -3.91
CA MET A 300 -9.24 -14.42 -4.93
C MET A 300 -7.90 -14.02 -4.29
N ASN A 301 -7.91 -13.06 -3.34
CA ASN A 301 -6.69 -12.68 -2.62
C ASN A 301 -6.04 -13.87 -1.93
N LYS A 302 -6.79 -14.68 -1.18
CA LYS A 302 -6.26 -15.87 -0.52
C LYS A 302 -5.71 -16.91 -1.50
N ALA A 303 -6.19 -16.92 -2.73
CA ALA A 303 -5.69 -17.83 -3.74
C ALA A 303 -4.36 -17.39 -4.37
N ILE A 304 -4.14 -16.07 -4.53
CA ILE A 304 -2.96 -15.52 -5.21
C ILE A 304 -1.87 -14.99 -4.26
N ASN A 305 -2.23 -14.64 -3.01
CA ASN A 305 -1.33 -14.03 -2.06
C ASN A 305 -0.53 -15.10 -1.28
N SER A 306 0.78 -15.16 -1.53
CA SER A 306 1.69 -16.07 -0.81
C SER A 306 1.90 -15.70 0.66
N ALA A 307 1.46 -14.51 1.09
CA ALA A 307 1.49 -14.02 2.47
C ALA A 307 0.08 -13.90 3.09
N ALA A 308 -0.93 -14.59 2.53
CA ALA A 308 -2.32 -14.49 2.98
C ALA A 308 -2.52 -14.89 4.46
N TYR A 309 -1.64 -15.74 4.98
CA TYR A 309 -1.73 -16.25 6.34
C TYR A 309 -0.38 -16.14 7.05
N SER A 310 -0.35 -15.35 8.12
CA SER A 310 0.81 -15.26 9.00
C SER A 310 0.92 -16.51 9.88
N ASN A 311 2.14 -16.99 10.12
CA ASN A 311 2.41 -18.14 10.99
C ASN A 311 1.64 -19.43 10.63
N ASP A 312 1.38 -19.65 9.36
CA ASP A 312 0.68 -20.81 8.84
C ASP A 312 1.67 -21.84 8.29
N LEU A 313 1.70 -23.03 8.92
CA LEU A 313 2.56 -24.13 8.50
C LEU A 313 2.28 -24.58 7.06
N ILE A 314 1.01 -24.65 6.67
CA ILE A 314 0.60 -25.08 5.32
C ILE A 314 1.06 -24.06 4.27
N GLN A 315 0.90 -22.75 4.54
CA GLN A 315 1.38 -21.69 3.66
C GLN A 315 2.90 -21.70 3.53
N SER A 316 3.61 -21.89 4.65
CA SER A 316 5.08 -21.88 4.67
C SER A 316 5.67 -23.09 3.92
N ILE A 317 5.04 -24.27 4.02
CA ILE A 317 5.46 -25.45 3.25
C ILE A 317 5.14 -25.25 1.76
N GLU A 318 3.98 -24.70 1.42
CA GLU A 318 3.58 -24.41 0.04
C GLU A 318 4.50 -23.37 -0.64
N ASN A 319 4.97 -22.38 0.13
CA ASN A 319 5.96 -21.38 -0.30
C ASN A 319 7.40 -21.91 -0.32
N GLU A 320 7.62 -23.17 0.05
CA GLU A 320 8.95 -23.80 0.17
C GLU A 320 9.90 -23.08 1.15
N THR A 321 9.35 -22.28 2.08
CA THR A 321 10.14 -21.58 3.11
C THR A 321 10.43 -22.44 4.32
N VAL A 322 9.63 -23.52 4.52
CA VAL A 322 9.76 -24.48 5.62
C VAL A 322 9.50 -25.89 5.08
N LYS A 323 10.31 -26.86 5.53
CA LYS A 323 10.00 -28.29 5.36
C LYS A 323 9.46 -28.85 6.65
N LEU A 324 8.47 -29.73 6.56
CA LEU A 324 7.83 -30.29 7.76
C LEU A 324 8.83 -31.00 8.70
N GLU A 325 9.80 -31.70 8.12
CA GLU A 325 10.86 -32.41 8.86
C GLU A 325 11.82 -31.49 9.62
N ASP A 326 11.95 -30.22 9.19
CA ASP A 326 12.83 -29.23 9.81
C ASP A 326 12.11 -28.44 10.93
N VAL A 327 10.78 -28.61 11.08
CA VAL A 327 10.02 -27.92 12.11
C VAL A 327 10.26 -28.59 13.46
N LYS A 328 10.80 -27.82 14.41
CA LYS A 328 11.03 -28.32 15.77
C LYS A 328 9.69 -28.72 16.40
N GLU A 329 9.71 -29.79 17.20
CA GLU A 329 8.47 -30.29 17.84
C GLU A 329 7.76 -29.23 18.69
N GLN A 330 8.52 -28.39 19.37
CA GLN A 330 8.01 -27.27 20.17
C GLN A 330 7.20 -26.24 19.34
N ASP A 331 7.53 -26.09 18.06
CA ASP A 331 6.89 -25.13 17.14
C ASP A 331 5.72 -25.72 16.36
N LEU A 332 5.49 -27.02 16.47
CA LEU A 332 4.37 -27.67 15.80
C LEU A 332 3.02 -27.26 16.41
N PRO A 333 1.96 -27.24 15.59
CA PRO A 333 0.58 -27.15 16.08
C PRO A 333 0.27 -28.23 17.12
N GLU A 334 -0.51 -27.90 18.13
CA GLU A 334 -0.78 -28.82 19.26
C GLU A 334 -1.45 -30.15 18.84
N ASN A 335 -2.27 -30.10 17.80
CA ASN A 335 -2.87 -31.31 17.24
C ASN A 335 -1.84 -32.20 16.52
N LEU A 336 -0.81 -31.63 15.89
CA LEU A 336 0.23 -32.40 15.21
C LEU A 336 1.25 -32.98 16.20
N LYS A 337 1.48 -32.36 17.37
CA LYS A 337 2.39 -32.87 18.40
C LYS A 337 1.94 -34.27 18.90
N LYS A 338 0.63 -34.54 18.93
CA LYS A 338 0.05 -35.77 19.39
C LYS A 338 0.13 -36.91 18.36
N MET A 339 0.60 -36.65 17.15
CA MET A 339 0.69 -37.56 16.02
C MET A 339 2.10 -38.12 15.87
N THR A 340 2.21 -39.35 15.36
CA THR A 340 3.48 -39.88 14.88
C THR A 340 3.98 -39.08 13.66
N ALA A 341 5.26 -39.19 13.32
CA ALA A 341 5.82 -38.52 12.14
C ALA A 341 5.10 -38.87 10.83
N ALA A 342 4.69 -40.14 10.69
CA ALA A 342 3.93 -40.59 9.52
C ALA A 342 2.52 -40.01 9.46
N GLU A 343 1.83 -39.92 10.59
CA GLU A 343 0.51 -39.28 10.68
C GLU A 343 0.56 -37.78 10.44
N ARG A 344 1.56 -37.10 11.00
CA ARG A 344 1.83 -35.67 10.75
C ARG A 344 1.98 -35.38 9.25
N LYS A 345 2.82 -36.18 8.59
CA LYS A 345 3.06 -36.07 7.15
C LYS A 345 1.75 -36.25 6.36
N LYS A 346 0.99 -37.29 6.65
CA LYS A 346 -0.29 -37.55 6.01
C LYS A 346 -1.32 -36.44 6.21
N GLU A 347 -1.41 -35.87 7.43
CA GLU A 347 -2.33 -34.75 7.71
C GLU A 347 -1.92 -33.48 6.98
N VAL A 348 -0.63 -33.14 6.95
CA VAL A 348 -0.11 -31.97 6.22
C VAL A 348 -0.31 -32.15 4.71
N GLU A 349 0.00 -33.30 4.13
CA GLU A 349 -0.22 -33.60 2.72
C GLU A 349 -1.72 -33.50 2.35
N LYS A 350 -2.61 -33.99 3.19
CA LYS A 350 -4.06 -33.86 3.02
C LYS A 350 -4.47 -32.38 2.94
N ARG A 351 -4.02 -31.53 3.89
CA ARG A 351 -4.35 -30.10 3.92
C ARG A 351 -3.76 -29.34 2.74
N LEU A 352 -2.54 -29.69 2.32
CA LEU A 352 -1.93 -29.12 1.11
C LEU A 352 -2.76 -29.45 -0.14
N ALA A 353 -3.16 -30.71 -0.29
CA ALA A 353 -4.00 -31.14 -1.41
C ALA A 353 -5.37 -30.44 -1.40
N GLU A 354 -6.01 -30.32 -0.22
CA GLU A 354 -7.28 -29.62 -0.05
C GLU A 354 -7.14 -28.13 -0.41
N ARG A 355 -6.11 -27.43 0.12
CA ARG A 355 -5.85 -26.03 -0.19
C ARG A 355 -5.61 -25.80 -1.67
N LYS A 356 -4.83 -26.65 -2.31
CA LYS A 356 -4.56 -26.59 -3.76
C LYS A 356 -5.85 -26.75 -4.58
N ALA A 357 -6.72 -27.67 -4.22
CA ALA A 357 -7.99 -27.88 -4.90
C ALA A 357 -8.93 -26.66 -4.73
N ILE A 358 -9.03 -26.12 -3.51
CA ILE A 358 -9.82 -24.91 -3.23
C ILE A 358 -9.30 -23.72 -4.03
N ARG A 359 -7.97 -23.51 -4.06
CA ARG A 359 -7.35 -22.41 -4.87
C ARG A 359 -7.66 -22.54 -6.35
N ALA A 360 -7.59 -23.75 -6.90
CA ALA A 360 -7.90 -23.96 -8.31
C ALA A 360 -9.36 -23.59 -8.63
N GLU A 361 -10.31 -23.98 -7.77
CA GLU A 361 -11.72 -23.63 -7.91
C GLU A 361 -11.94 -22.11 -7.78
N ILE A 362 -11.30 -21.44 -6.80
CA ILE A 362 -11.36 -19.98 -6.64
C ILE A 362 -10.89 -19.28 -7.92
N LEU A 363 -9.73 -19.66 -8.45
CA LEU A 363 -9.16 -19.01 -9.64
C LEU A 363 -10.06 -19.16 -10.88
N GLU A 364 -10.66 -20.35 -11.06
CA GLU A 364 -11.61 -20.59 -12.15
C GLU A 364 -12.87 -19.71 -12.02
N LEU A 365 -13.48 -19.68 -10.83
CA LEU A 365 -14.68 -18.91 -10.57
C LEU A 365 -14.42 -17.42 -10.61
N SER A 366 -13.28 -16.96 -10.10
CA SER A 366 -12.89 -15.53 -10.16
C SER A 366 -12.76 -15.05 -11.60
N LYS A 367 -12.16 -15.84 -12.48
CA LYS A 367 -12.09 -15.49 -13.91
C LYS A 367 -13.49 -15.33 -14.53
N LYS A 368 -14.41 -16.26 -14.26
CA LYS A 368 -15.80 -16.16 -14.76
C LYS A 368 -16.51 -14.92 -14.18
N ARG A 369 -16.26 -14.62 -12.90
CA ARG A 369 -16.78 -13.44 -12.22
C ARG A 369 -16.27 -12.14 -12.85
N ASP A 370 -14.99 -12.03 -13.14
CA ASP A 370 -14.38 -10.85 -13.77
C ASP A 370 -14.97 -10.59 -15.17
N GLU A 371 -15.16 -11.63 -15.95
CA GLU A 371 -15.80 -11.54 -17.27
C GLU A 371 -17.26 -11.06 -17.16
N PHE A 372 -18.00 -11.56 -16.18
CA PHE A 372 -19.35 -11.11 -15.88
C PHE A 372 -19.39 -9.64 -15.47
N ILE A 373 -18.55 -9.24 -14.49
CA ILE A 373 -18.47 -7.85 -14.01
C ILE A 373 -18.09 -6.91 -15.15
N LYS A 374 -17.13 -7.27 -16.00
CA LYS A 374 -16.73 -6.49 -17.17
C LYS A 374 -17.90 -6.25 -18.12
N THR A 375 -18.70 -7.28 -18.37
CA THR A 375 -19.87 -7.20 -19.24
C THR A 375 -20.95 -6.28 -18.65
N GLU A 376 -21.24 -6.40 -17.36
CA GLU A 376 -22.25 -5.57 -16.69
C GLU A 376 -21.79 -4.11 -16.57
N ARG A 377 -20.52 -3.85 -16.25
CA ARG A 377 -19.95 -2.48 -16.22
C ARG A 377 -20.06 -1.78 -17.58
N ALA A 378 -19.85 -2.50 -18.66
CA ALA A 378 -20.01 -1.93 -20.01
C ALA A 378 -21.42 -1.41 -20.29
N LYS A 379 -22.44 -1.98 -19.65
CA LYS A 379 -23.84 -1.54 -19.77
C LYS A 379 -24.15 -0.29 -18.91
N LEU A 380 -23.44 -0.13 -17.79
CA LEU A 380 -23.71 0.93 -16.81
C LEU A 380 -23.02 2.28 -17.13
N GLY A 381 -22.07 2.28 -18.05
CA GLY A 381 -21.26 3.47 -18.37
C GLY A 381 -20.14 3.73 -17.38
N LYS A 382 -19.33 4.76 -17.67
CA LYS A 382 -18.15 5.12 -16.84
C LYS A 382 -18.63 5.82 -15.56
N GLN A 383 -18.18 5.32 -14.41
CA GLN A 383 -18.41 5.97 -13.13
C GLN A 383 -17.06 6.20 -12.43
N ASP A 384 -16.90 7.38 -11.84
CA ASP A 384 -15.72 7.78 -11.08
C ASP A 384 -16.00 7.56 -9.58
N GLY A 385 -15.71 6.36 -9.09
CA GLY A 385 -15.84 5.99 -7.69
C GLY A 385 -14.48 5.86 -7.00
N PHE A 386 -14.51 5.52 -5.70
CA PHE A 386 -13.31 5.34 -4.87
C PHE A 386 -12.31 4.35 -5.49
N ASP A 387 -12.78 3.20 -5.96
CA ASP A 387 -11.94 2.17 -6.57
C ASP A 387 -11.28 2.65 -7.88
N ALA A 388 -12.00 3.41 -8.69
CA ALA A 388 -11.46 3.99 -9.93
C ALA A 388 -10.37 5.05 -9.64
N ALA A 389 -10.61 5.91 -8.63
CA ALA A 389 -9.64 6.92 -8.20
C ALA A 389 -8.33 6.27 -7.72
N VAL A 390 -8.41 5.29 -6.82
CA VAL A 390 -7.24 4.56 -6.30
C VAL A 390 -6.51 3.80 -7.41
N SER A 391 -7.23 3.04 -8.23
CA SER A 391 -6.64 2.26 -9.33
C SER A 391 -5.92 3.13 -10.37
N THR A 392 -6.51 4.31 -10.69
CA THR A 392 -5.90 5.28 -11.61
C THR A 392 -4.57 5.84 -11.04
N ALA A 393 -4.57 6.24 -9.76
CA ALA A 393 -3.36 6.73 -9.10
C ALA A 393 -2.27 5.66 -9.06
N LEU A 394 -2.63 4.44 -8.61
CA LEU A 394 -1.69 3.33 -8.49
C LEU A 394 -1.08 2.94 -9.83
N SER A 395 -1.87 2.88 -10.90
CA SER A 395 -1.38 2.47 -12.22
C SER A 395 -0.25 3.34 -12.74
N GLU A 396 -0.33 4.65 -12.54
CA GLU A 396 0.71 5.58 -12.97
C GLU A 396 1.89 5.64 -11.99
N GLN A 397 1.57 5.73 -10.68
CA GLN A 397 2.59 5.99 -9.67
C GLN A 397 3.47 4.76 -9.42
N MET A 398 2.92 3.55 -9.51
CA MET A 398 3.71 2.33 -9.45
C MET A 398 4.70 2.25 -10.62
N LEU A 399 4.25 2.56 -11.86
CA LEU A 399 5.14 2.61 -13.02
C LEU A 399 6.26 3.64 -12.83
N ARG A 400 5.94 4.82 -12.29
CA ARG A 400 6.92 5.88 -11.96
C ARG A 400 7.96 5.40 -10.93
N LYS A 401 7.57 4.50 -10.04
CA LYS A 401 8.45 3.86 -9.04
C LYS A 401 9.06 2.52 -9.52
N GLY A 402 8.92 2.20 -10.82
CA GLY A 402 9.52 1.02 -11.43
C GLY A 402 8.82 -0.30 -11.15
N ILE A 403 7.57 -0.29 -10.67
CA ILE A 403 6.72 -1.47 -10.47
C ILE A 403 5.78 -1.60 -11.68
N LYS A 404 5.86 -2.75 -12.41
CA LYS A 404 5.12 -2.99 -13.68
C LYS A 404 3.95 -3.94 -13.49
#